data_26cf6d428fa8724429bea7cbc6741446
#
_entry.id   26cf6d428fa8724429bea7cbc6741446
#
_cell.length_a   1.000
_cell.length_b   1.000
_cell.length_c   1.000
_cell.angle_alpha   90.00
_cell.angle_beta   90.00
_cell.angle_gamma   90.00
#
_symmetry.space_group_name_H-M   'P 1'
#
loop_
_entity.id
_entity.type
_entity.pdbx_description
1 polymer ?
#
loop_
_entity_poly.entity_id
_entity_poly.type
_entity_poly.pdbx_seq_one_letter_code
_entity_poly.pdbx_strand_id
1 'polypeptide(L)'
;MKIGASTACFYPLETEKALKKVCELGYKYAEVFMNAPSELEEPFLKQLNTIAKDGGTDIVSVHPFSSFMESSCIFTDYQRRFDDFISIYDKTCHAAAVLGAEYVVIHGAVAHPKIPIPDERYFDRFNKLIEIGK
;
A
#
# COMPACT_ATOMS: atom_id res chain seq x y z
N MET A 1 0.14 -23.72 -0.45
CA MET A 1 0.83 -22.44 -0.75
C MET A 1 -0.08 -21.64 -1.66
N LYS A 2 -0.29 -20.34 -1.39
CA LYS A 2 -1.05 -19.44 -2.25
C LYS A 2 -0.06 -18.59 -3.08
N ILE A 3 -0.31 -18.45 -4.37
CA ILE A 3 0.51 -17.63 -5.27
C ILE A 3 -0.37 -16.56 -5.87
N GLY A 4 0.09 -15.33 -5.84
CA GLY A 4 -0.55 -14.15 -6.43
C GLY A 4 0.42 -13.37 -7.32
N ALA A 5 -0.08 -12.32 -7.93
CA ALA A 5 0.72 -11.37 -8.70
C ALA A 5 0.45 -9.94 -8.23
N SER A 6 1.49 -9.10 -8.29
CA SER A 6 1.36 -7.66 -8.05
C SER A 6 1.00 -6.93 -9.35
N THR A 7 0.11 -5.95 -9.26
CA THR A 7 -0.18 -5.05 -10.39
C THR A 7 1.06 -4.27 -10.83
N ALA A 8 2.04 -4.07 -9.94
CA ALA A 8 3.32 -3.44 -10.26
C ALA A 8 4.11 -4.16 -11.36
N CYS A 9 3.88 -5.48 -11.55
CA CYS A 9 4.51 -6.27 -12.62
C CYS A 9 4.16 -5.76 -14.03
N PHE A 10 3.10 -4.99 -14.15
CA PHE A 10 2.60 -4.47 -15.43
C PHE A 10 2.83 -2.97 -15.61
N TYR A 11 3.60 -2.33 -14.70
CA TYR A 11 3.96 -0.93 -14.88
C TYR A 11 4.60 -0.70 -16.26
N PRO A 12 4.22 0.35 -17.04
CA PRO A 12 3.45 1.53 -16.63
C PRO A 12 1.94 1.46 -16.96
N LEU A 13 1.32 0.29 -16.99
CA LEU A 13 -0.14 0.23 -17.12
C LEU A 13 -0.80 0.88 -15.90
N GLU A 14 -1.93 1.53 -16.14
CA GLU A 14 -2.80 2.05 -15.08
C GLU A 14 -3.29 0.90 -14.19
N THR A 15 -3.47 1.18 -12.91
CA THR A 15 -3.72 0.16 -11.86
C THR A 15 -4.91 -0.74 -12.18
N GLU A 16 -6.02 -0.19 -12.69
CA GLU A 16 -7.21 -0.96 -13.07
C GLU A 16 -6.96 -1.87 -14.28
N LYS A 17 -6.16 -1.42 -15.23
CA LYS A 17 -5.77 -2.22 -16.40
C LYS A 17 -4.80 -3.34 -16.00
N ALA A 18 -3.87 -3.04 -15.09
CA ALA A 18 -2.94 -4.01 -14.54
C ALA A 18 -3.68 -5.09 -13.74
N LEU A 19 -4.65 -4.72 -12.90
CA LEU A 19 -5.48 -5.67 -12.14
C LEU A 19 -6.29 -6.55 -13.09
N LYS A 20 -6.90 -5.99 -14.13
CA LYS A 20 -7.60 -6.77 -15.15
C LYS A 20 -6.65 -7.79 -15.80
N LYS A 21 -5.41 -7.42 -16.06
CA LYS A 21 -4.39 -8.32 -16.61
C LYS A 21 -4.04 -9.46 -15.65
N VAL A 22 -3.94 -9.20 -14.35
CA VAL A 22 -3.77 -10.24 -13.32
C VAL A 22 -4.92 -11.23 -13.36
N CYS A 23 -6.17 -10.74 -13.45
CA CYS A 23 -7.36 -11.58 -13.57
C CYS A 23 -7.35 -12.42 -14.86
N GLU A 24 -7.06 -11.83 -16.01
CA GLU A 24 -6.99 -12.51 -17.31
C GLU A 24 -5.95 -13.66 -17.34
N LEU A 25 -4.86 -13.51 -16.57
CA LEU A 25 -3.84 -14.54 -16.41
C LEU A 25 -4.24 -15.64 -15.41
N GLY A 26 -5.41 -15.54 -14.77
CA GLY A 26 -5.96 -16.57 -13.90
C GLY A 26 -5.38 -16.59 -12.48
N TYR A 27 -4.70 -15.53 -12.05
CA TYR A 27 -4.24 -15.44 -10.67
C TYR A 27 -5.42 -15.26 -9.71
N LYS A 28 -5.44 -16.09 -8.66
CA LYS A 28 -6.48 -16.04 -7.62
C LYS A 28 -6.24 -14.96 -6.56
N TYR A 29 -5.02 -14.51 -6.43
CA TYR A 29 -4.63 -13.51 -5.44
C TYR A 29 -3.87 -12.37 -6.12
N ALA A 30 -4.19 -11.14 -5.74
CA ALA A 30 -3.53 -9.95 -6.24
C ALA A 30 -3.02 -9.07 -5.09
N GLU A 31 -1.86 -8.48 -5.29
CA GLU A 31 -1.46 -7.26 -4.63
C GLU A 31 -1.81 -6.09 -5.53
N VAL A 32 -2.50 -5.09 -5.00
CA VAL A 32 -2.75 -3.85 -5.72
C VAL A 32 -1.72 -2.80 -5.33
N PHE A 33 -0.86 -2.45 -6.27
CA PHE A 33 0.07 -1.33 -6.14
C PHE A 33 -0.62 -0.05 -6.58
N MET A 34 -0.86 0.86 -5.64
CA MET A 34 -1.41 2.18 -5.92
C MET A 34 -0.32 3.09 -6.51
N ASN A 35 -0.62 3.80 -7.58
CA ASN A 35 0.35 4.65 -8.27
C ASN A 35 0.10 6.14 -8.03
N ALA A 36 -1.09 6.52 -7.53
CA ALA A 36 -1.46 7.91 -7.33
C ALA A 36 -2.40 8.09 -6.12
N PRO A 37 -2.39 9.28 -5.46
CA PRO A 37 -3.30 9.58 -4.35
C PRO A 37 -4.78 9.44 -4.72
N SER A 38 -5.17 9.77 -5.94
CA SER A 38 -6.56 9.65 -6.44
C SER A 38 -7.06 8.21 -6.53
N GLU A 39 -6.15 7.24 -6.54
CA GLU A 39 -6.50 5.82 -6.54
C GLU A 39 -6.98 5.32 -5.16
N LEU A 40 -6.82 6.13 -4.11
CA LEU A 40 -7.37 5.85 -2.77
C LEU A 40 -8.81 6.36 -2.59
N GLU A 41 -9.41 6.96 -3.62
CA GLU A 41 -10.76 7.50 -3.54
C GLU A 41 -11.82 6.41 -3.80
N GLU A 42 -12.93 6.47 -3.07
CA GLU A 42 -14.02 5.49 -3.08
C GLU A 42 -14.50 5.05 -4.50
N PRO A 43 -14.68 5.96 -5.48
CA PRO A 43 -15.14 5.54 -6.80
C PRO A 43 -14.16 4.60 -7.49
N PHE A 44 -12.87 4.85 -7.34
CA PHE A 44 -11.82 4.02 -7.92
C PHE A 44 -11.70 2.67 -7.20
N LEU A 45 -11.78 2.66 -5.87
CA LEU A 45 -11.77 1.42 -5.09
C LEU A 45 -12.94 0.51 -5.47
N LYS A 46 -14.13 1.06 -5.69
CA LYS A 46 -15.30 0.31 -6.18
C LYS A 46 -15.07 -0.27 -7.57
N GLN A 47 -14.41 0.47 -8.46
CA GLN A 47 -14.02 -0.03 -9.78
C GLN A 47 -13.05 -1.23 -9.65
N LEU A 48 -12.02 -1.15 -8.81
CA LEU A 48 -11.08 -2.25 -8.57
C LEU A 48 -11.79 -3.48 -8.02
N ASN A 49 -12.69 -3.30 -7.04
CA ASN A 49 -13.50 -4.40 -6.49
C ASN A 49 -14.35 -5.09 -7.57
N THR A 50 -14.94 -4.32 -8.48
CA THR A 50 -15.70 -4.89 -9.59
C THR A 50 -14.82 -5.72 -10.50
N ILE A 51 -13.66 -5.20 -10.90
CA ILE A 51 -12.70 -5.92 -11.75
C ILE A 51 -12.24 -7.22 -11.09
N ALA A 52 -11.86 -7.17 -9.81
CA ALA A 52 -11.40 -8.33 -9.06
C ALA A 52 -12.50 -9.40 -8.93
N LYS A 53 -13.72 -8.99 -8.58
CA LYS A 53 -14.88 -9.87 -8.46
C LYS A 53 -15.23 -10.55 -9.79
N ASP A 54 -15.30 -9.78 -10.87
CA ASP A 54 -15.64 -10.30 -12.19
C ASP A 54 -14.54 -11.26 -12.71
N GLY A 55 -13.29 -11.00 -12.35
CA GLY A 55 -12.14 -11.85 -12.67
C GLY A 55 -11.94 -13.04 -11.73
N GLY A 56 -12.69 -13.13 -10.64
CA GLY A 56 -12.54 -14.20 -9.64
C GLY A 56 -11.20 -14.16 -8.92
N THR A 57 -10.68 -12.95 -8.68
CA THR A 57 -9.39 -12.67 -8.02
C THR A 57 -9.64 -11.99 -6.68
N ASP A 58 -9.02 -12.45 -5.61
CA ASP A 58 -9.05 -11.82 -4.29
C ASP A 58 -7.90 -10.82 -4.18
N ILE A 59 -8.18 -9.58 -3.81
CA ILE A 59 -7.16 -8.58 -3.46
C ILE A 59 -6.73 -8.87 -2.03
N VAL A 60 -5.48 -9.28 -1.83
CA VAL A 60 -4.97 -9.71 -0.52
C VAL A 60 -4.07 -8.67 0.14
N SER A 61 -3.45 -7.79 -0.64
CA SER A 61 -2.61 -6.72 -0.12
C SER A 61 -2.72 -5.44 -0.95
N VAL A 62 -2.51 -4.32 -0.28
CA VAL A 62 -2.38 -3.00 -0.89
C VAL A 62 -0.97 -2.49 -0.67
N HIS A 63 -0.33 -2.08 -1.76
CA HIS A 63 0.98 -1.47 -1.75
C HIS A 63 0.80 0.04 -2.01
N PRO A 64 1.21 0.92 -1.08
CA PRO A 64 0.95 2.34 -1.21
C PRO A 64 1.85 3.01 -2.26
N PHE A 65 1.32 4.03 -2.94
CA PHE A 65 2.10 4.88 -3.85
C PHE A 65 3.22 5.64 -3.13
N SER A 66 3.12 5.79 -1.80
CA SER A 66 4.08 6.51 -0.96
C SER A 66 5.35 5.71 -0.64
N SER A 67 5.47 4.48 -1.08
CA SER A 67 6.54 3.55 -0.72
C SER A 67 7.96 4.14 -0.84
N PHE A 68 8.20 4.94 -1.90
CA PHE A 68 9.50 5.59 -2.12
C PHE A 68 9.81 6.72 -1.13
N MET A 69 8.79 7.27 -0.43
CA MET A 69 8.95 8.35 0.56
C MET A 69 8.92 7.83 2.01
N GLU A 70 8.42 6.64 2.27
CA GLU A 70 8.15 6.11 3.63
C GLU A 70 9.37 6.22 4.53
N SER A 71 10.53 5.79 4.04
CA SER A 71 11.77 5.86 4.78
C SER A 71 12.09 7.30 5.25
N SER A 72 11.88 8.30 4.39
CA SER A 72 12.14 9.71 4.71
C SER A 72 11.05 10.37 5.57
N CYS A 73 9.88 9.75 5.68
CA CYS A 73 8.77 10.24 6.48
C CYS A 73 8.73 9.59 7.86
N ILE A 74 8.99 8.28 7.93
CA ILE A 74 8.97 7.53 9.18
C ILE A 74 10.25 7.77 9.98
N PHE A 75 11.42 7.68 9.32
CA PHE A 75 12.75 7.75 9.95
C PHE A 75 13.37 9.15 9.83
N THR A 76 12.68 10.17 10.31
CA THR A 76 13.10 11.56 10.25
C THR A 76 12.87 12.27 11.58
N ASP A 77 13.72 13.24 11.92
CA ASP A 77 13.48 14.13 13.06
C ASP A 77 12.43 15.21 12.76
N TYR A 78 12.01 15.33 11.49
CA TYR A 78 11.04 16.33 11.06
C TYR A 78 9.60 15.82 11.28
N GLN A 79 9.04 16.12 12.45
CA GLN A 79 7.73 15.62 12.89
C GLN A 79 6.61 15.82 11.87
N ARG A 80 6.53 17.00 11.22
CA ARG A 80 5.50 17.27 10.20
C ARG A 80 5.48 16.29 9.04
N ARG A 81 6.65 15.75 8.62
CA ARG A 81 6.69 14.72 7.58
C ARG A 81 6.01 13.43 8.02
N PHE A 82 6.20 13.07 9.28
CA PHE A 82 5.53 11.90 9.85
C PHE A 82 4.02 12.13 9.99
N ASP A 83 3.60 13.33 10.44
CA ASP A 83 2.19 13.67 10.60
C ASP A 83 1.45 13.66 9.25
N ASP A 84 2.06 14.23 8.20
CA ASP A 84 1.51 14.19 6.84
C ASP A 84 1.45 12.74 6.30
N PHE A 85 2.49 11.95 6.57
CA PHE A 85 2.52 10.54 6.18
C PHE A 85 1.40 9.72 6.86
N ILE A 86 1.12 9.96 8.14
CA ILE A 86 0.01 9.30 8.85
C ILE A 86 -1.32 9.51 8.13
N SER A 87 -1.57 10.70 7.61
CA SER A 87 -2.80 10.99 6.86
C SER A 87 -2.91 10.18 5.56
N ILE A 88 -1.79 9.96 4.87
CA ILE A 88 -1.73 9.11 3.67
C ILE A 88 -1.91 7.64 4.05
N TYR A 89 -1.26 7.21 5.13
CA TYR A 89 -1.31 5.84 5.60
C TYR A 89 -2.71 5.43 6.05
N ASP A 90 -3.41 6.30 6.79
CA ASP A 90 -4.80 6.11 7.20
C ASP A 90 -5.72 5.88 5.98
N LYS A 91 -5.60 6.71 4.95
CA LYS A 91 -6.34 6.51 3.69
C LYS A 91 -5.98 5.19 3.00
N THR A 92 -4.73 4.76 3.09
CA THR A 92 -4.29 3.49 2.51
C THR A 92 -4.88 2.30 3.26
N CYS A 93 -4.94 2.36 4.60
CA CYS A 93 -5.60 1.34 5.42
C CYS A 93 -7.10 1.29 5.14
N HIS A 94 -7.75 2.45 5.00
CA HIS A 94 -9.14 2.52 4.57
C HIS A 94 -9.35 1.87 3.19
N ALA A 95 -8.50 2.17 2.23
CA ALA A 95 -8.56 1.56 0.90
C ALA A 95 -8.39 0.03 0.98
N ALA A 96 -7.46 -0.47 1.80
CA ALA A 96 -7.29 -1.89 2.03
C ALA A 96 -8.56 -2.53 2.59
N ALA A 97 -9.19 -1.90 3.59
CA ALA A 97 -10.45 -2.37 4.16
C ALA A 97 -11.58 -2.40 3.11
N VAL A 98 -11.72 -1.36 2.29
CA VAL A 98 -12.71 -1.31 1.20
C VAL A 98 -12.48 -2.41 0.16
N LEU A 99 -11.21 -2.70 -0.15
CA LEU A 99 -10.82 -3.75 -1.10
C LEU A 99 -10.88 -5.17 -0.51
N GLY A 100 -11.08 -5.30 0.81
CA GLY A 100 -11.06 -6.59 1.50
C GLY A 100 -9.66 -7.17 1.65
N ALA A 101 -8.62 -6.35 1.51
CA ALA A 101 -7.24 -6.78 1.67
C ALA A 101 -6.87 -6.93 3.16
N GLU A 102 -6.12 -8.00 3.46
CA GLU A 102 -5.67 -8.30 4.84
C GLU A 102 -4.36 -7.60 5.18
N TYR A 103 -3.63 -7.10 4.19
CA TYR A 103 -2.28 -6.57 4.38
C TYR A 103 -2.10 -5.22 3.68
N VAL A 104 -1.37 -4.34 4.36
CA VAL A 104 -0.79 -3.12 3.77
C VAL A 104 0.73 -3.25 3.83
N VAL A 105 1.40 -3.03 2.70
CA VAL A 105 2.86 -3.11 2.63
C VAL A 105 3.47 -1.82 3.19
N ILE A 106 4.44 -1.95 4.08
CA ILE A 106 5.26 -0.84 4.58
C ILE A 106 6.73 -1.21 4.40
N HIS A 107 7.52 -0.26 3.91
CA HIS A 107 8.96 -0.43 3.77
C HIS A 107 9.69 0.03 5.03
N GLY A 108 10.72 -0.71 5.40
CA GLY A 108 11.62 -0.33 6.48
C GLY A 108 12.57 0.82 6.10
N ALA A 109 13.46 1.16 7.03
CA ALA A 109 14.51 2.13 6.78
C ALA A 109 15.47 1.64 5.69
N VAL A 110 15.76 2.50 4.72
CA VAL A 110 16.90 2.29 3.83
C VAL A 110 18.16 2.60 4.64
N ALA A 111 19.07 1.66 4.75
CA ALA A 111 20.33 1.87 5.43
C ALA A 111 21.10 3.04 4.77
N HIS A 112 21.19 4.16 5.46
CA HIS A 112 21.94 5.33 5.02
C HIS A 112 22.96 5.70 6.09
N PRO A 113 24.24 5.88 5.73
CA PRO A 113 25.31 6.13 6.71
C PRO A 113 25.09 7.33 7.64
N LYS A 114 24.19 8.24 7.25
CA LYS A 114 23.88 9.47 8.00
C LYS A 114 22.51 9.42 8.71
N ILE A 115 21.74 8.33 8.57
CA ILE A 115 20.51 8.14 9.32
C ILE A 115 20.90 7.39 10.59
N PRO A 116 20.67 7.96 11.78
CA PRO A 116 20.96 7.27 13.03
C PRO A 116 20.15 5.96 13.12
N ILE A 117 20.69 4.99 13.82
CA ILE A 117 19.99 3.75 14.17
C ILE A 117 18.67 4.13 14.83
N PRO A 118 17.57 3.40 14.53
CA PRO A 118 16.26 3.69 15.10
C PRO A 118 16.34 3.83 16.62
N ASP A 119 15.88 4.97 17.12
CA ASP A 119 15.67 5.21 18.54
C ASP A 119 14.23 4.89 18.94
N GLU A 120 13.89 5.06 20.23
CA GLU A 120 12.55 4.78 20.77
C GLU A 120 11.42 5.50 20.01
N ARG A 121 11.68 6.69 19.46
CA ARG A 121 10.70 7.45 18.69
C ARG A 121 10.23 6.71 17.43
N TYR A 122 11.10 5.91 16.81
CA TYR A 122 10.73 5.14 15.63
C TYR A 122 9.85 3.95 15.99
N PHE A 123 10.09 3.32 17.14
CA PHE A 123 9.18 2.31 17.68
C PHE A 123 7.81 2.89 17.99
N ASP A 124 7.73 4.07 18.58
CA ASP A 124 6.47 4.76 18.84
C ASP A 124 5.72 5.07 17.54
N ARG A 125 6.43 5.46 16.49
CA ARG A 125 5.86 5.70 15.16
C ARG A 125 5.31 4.43 14.54
N PHE A 126 6.06 3.32 14.60
CA PHE A 126 5.56 2.03 14.14
C PHE A 126 4.35 1.56 14.93
N ASN A 127 4.34 1.72 16.24
CA ASN A 127 3.18 1.41 17.07
C ASN A 127 1.96 2.22 16.62
N LYS A 128 2.13 3.50 16.29
CA LYS A 128 1.04 4.32 15.75
C LYS A 128 0.52 3.82 14.40
N LEU A 129 1.40 3.37 13.51
CA LEU A 129 0.98 2.74 12.24
C LEU A 129 0.20 1.44 12.48
N ILE A 130 0.65 0.61 13.42
CA ILE A 130 -0.06 -0.63 13.81
C ILE A 130 -1.45 -0.31 14.36
N GLU A 131 -1.60 0.74 15.19
CA GLU A 131 -2.91 1.14 15.73
C GLU A 131 -3.89 1.60 14.65
N ILE A 132 -3.41 2.28 13.61
CA ILE A 132 -4.25 2.70 12.48
C ILE A 132 -4.66 1.50 11.62
N GLY A 133 -3.79 0.50 11.48
CA GLY A 133 -4.04 -0.70 10.68
C GLY A 133 -4.95 -1.74 11.36
N LYS A 134 -5.37 -1.52 12.62
CA LYS A 134 -6.31 -2.41 13.34
C LYS A 134 -7.76 -2.16 12.97
#